data_3ff9f89351710655e131efefee189ffe
#
_entry.id   3ff9f89351710655e131efefee189ffe
#
_cell.length_a   1.000
_cell.length_b   1.000
_cell.length_c   1.000
_cell.angle_alpha   90.00
_cell.angle_beta   90.00
_cell.angle_gamma   90.00
#
_symmetry.space_group_name_H-M   'P 1'
#
loop_
_entity.id
_entity.type
_entity.pdbx_description
1 polymer ?
#
loop_
_entity_poly.entity_id
_entity_poly.type
_entity_poly.pdbx_seq_one_letter_code
_entity_poly.pdbx_strand_id
1 'polypeptide(L)'
;MYFTGFVDEAGDSIETQIKATVALGWKNIESRSINHVNITDIGEKEFEYVCEKLAESKVNINCFGSAIANWSKDPRDEAGFQENLASLKRAIPRMHRLGTKYLRGMSFKIVKDVITKGVPQTLQT
;
A
#
# COMPACT_ATOMS: atom_id res chain seq x y z
N MET A 1 -3.94 17.39 13.57
CA MET A 1 -3.86 17.26 12.09
C MET A 1 -2.41 17.18 11.68
N TYR A 2 -2.09 16.31 10.71
CA TYR A 2 -0.75 16.18 10.17
C TYR A 2 -0.81 15.97 8.66
N PHE A 3 0.32 16.25 7.97
CA PHE A 3 0.43 16.03 6.54
C PHE A 3 1.05 14.66 6.25
N THR A 4 0.55 14.00 5.24
CA THR A 4 1.04 12.72 4.75
C THR A 4 0.77 12.61 3.25
N GLY A 5 1.45 11.70 2.58
CA GLY A 5 1.25 11.46 1.16
C GLY A 5 2.08 10.29 0.64
N PHE A 6 1.88 9.94 -0.62
CA PHE A 6 2.66 8.91 -1.29
C PHE A 6 4.02 9.46 -1.67
N VAL A 7 5.06 8.94 -1.05
CA VAL A 7 6.43 9.44 -1.23
C VAL A 7 7.21 8.70 -2.31
N ASP A 8 6.65 7.65 -2.89
CA ASP A 8 7.27 6.98 -4.03
C ASP A 8 7.30 7.86 -5.29
N GLU A 9 6.53 8.93 -5.31
CA GLU A 9 6.62 9.97 -6.33
C GLU A 9 7.89 10.81 -6.22
N ALA A 10 8.48 10.90 -5.04
CA ALA A 10 9.72 11.63 -4.80
C ALA A 10 10.97 10.81 -5.11
N GLY A 11 10.87 9.49 -5.07
CA GLY A 11 11.97 8.59 -5.37
C GLY A 11 11.68 7.15 -5.04
N ASP A 12 12.54 6.26 -5.48
CA ASP A 12 12.31 4.82 -5.38
C ASP A 12 12.76 4.24 -4.06
N SER A 13 13.93 4.65 -3.55
CA SER A 13 14.49 4.10 -2.33
C SER A 13 13.87 4.69 -1.08
N ILE A 14 13.87 3.92 0.00
CA ILE A 14 13.37 4.40 1.29
C ILE A 14 14.16 5.62 1.79
N GLU A 15 15.47 5.67 1.54
CA GLU A 15 16.29 6.80 1.92
C GLU A 15 15.84 8.09 1.24
N THR A 16 15.59 8.04 -0.07
CA THR A 16 15.10 9.19 -0.83
C THR A 16 13.73 9.62 -0.36
N GLN A 17 12.84 8.66 -0.11
CA GLN A 17 11.48 8.91 0.37
C GLN A 17 11.50 9.59 1.74
N ILE A 18 12.33 9.11 2.66
CA ILE A 18 12.50 9.71 3.99
C ILE A 18 13.08 11.11 3.88
N LYS A 19 14.12 11.29 3.06
CA LYS A 19 14.75 12.58 2.86
C LYS A 19 13.76 13.64 2.35
N ALA A 20 12.93 13.27 1.39
CA ALA A 20 11.91 14.17 0.87
C ALA A 20 10.88 14.53 1.94
N THR A 21 10.44 13.57 2.75
CA THR A 21 9.49 13.77 3.83
C THR A 21 10.05 14.74 4.89
N VAL A 22 11.28 14.51 5.31
CA VAL A 22 11.96 15.36 6.29
C VAL A 22 12.16 16.78 5.74
N ALA A 23 12.50 16.91 4.45
CA ALA A 23 12.69 18.22 3.81
C ALA A 23 11.40 19.04 3.81
N LEU A 24 10.23 18.39 3.76
CA LEU A 24 8.94 19.05 3.85
C LEU A 24 8.52 19.36 5.29
N GLY A 25 9.29 18.90 6.27
CA GLY A 25 8.91 19.00 7.68
C GLY A 25 7.82 18.04 8.11
N TRP A 26 7.53 17.02 7.31
CA TRP A 26 6.53 16.01 7.61
C TRP A 26 7.15 14.85 8.37
N LYS A 27 6.33 14.12 9.10
CA LYS A 27 6.76 12.97 9.92
C LYS A 27 6.04 11.68 9.56
N ASN A 28 5.08 11.75 8.66
CA ASN A 28 4.25 10.60 8.28
C ASN A 28 4.25 10.43 6.77
N ILE A 29 4.28 9.19 6.34
CA ILE A 29 4.18 8.83 4.92
C ILE A 29 3.12 7.76 4.72
N GLU A 30 2.49 7.79 3.56
CA GLU A 30 1.71 6.68 3.04
C GLU A 30 2.63 5.88 2.13
N SER A 31 2.99 4.67 2.53
CA SER A 31 3.95 3.86 1.78
C SER A 31 3.22 2.98 0.78
N ARG A 32 3.59 3.13 -0.49
CA ARG A 32 3.06 2.33 -1.59
C ARG A 32 4.15 1.44 -2.17
N SER A 33 5.13 1.99 -2.85
CA SER A 33 6.23 1.24 -3.44
C SER A 33 7.58 1.67 -2.89
N ILE A 34 8.47 0.69 -2.70
CA ILE A 34 9.86 0.90 -2.34
C ILE A 34 10.68 0.09 -3.34
N ASN A 35 11.56 0.77 -4.08
CA ASN A 35 12.33 0.15 -5.17
C ASN A 35 11.43 -0.61 -6.15
N HIS A 36 10.30 0.01 -6.53
CA HIS A 36 9.31 -0.50 -7.48
C HIS A 36 8.52 -1.73 -7.01
N VAL A 37 8.60 -2.10 -5.74
CA VAL A 37 7.83 -3.21 -5.17
C VAL A 37 6.94 -2.69 -4.04
N ASN A 38 5.68 -3.13 -4.02
CA ASN A 38 4.74 -2.69 -2.99
C ASN A 38 5.23 -3.08 -1.59
N ILE A 39 4.99 -2.21 -0.61
CA ILE A 39 5.39 -2.43 0.78
C ILE A 39 4.87 -3.76 1.34
N THR A 40 3.73 -4.25 0.84
CA THR A 40 3.17 -5.53 1.27
C THR A 40 3.92 -6.73 0.70
N ASP A 41 4.72 -6.53 -0.34
CA ASP A 41 5.35 -7.60 -1.12
C ASP A 41 6.87 -7.62 -1.04
N ILE A 42 7.53 -6.59 -0.54
CA ILE A 42 8.98 -6.56 -0.41
C ILE A 42 9.47 -7.71 0.48
N GLY A 43 10.69 -8.19 0.21
CA GLY A 43 11.28 -9.29 0.98
C GLY A 43 11.49 -8.92 2.45
N GLU A 44 11.61 -9.93 3.31
CA GLU A 44 11.76 -9.72 4.75
C GLU A 44 13.01 -8.91 5.11
N LYS A 45 14.14 -9.18 4.44
CA LYS A 45 15.37 -8.42 4.68
C LYS A 45 15.24 -6.96 4.31
N GLU A 46 14.59 -6.69 3.19
CA GLU A 46 14.34 -5.33 2.74
C GLU A 46 13.37 -4.62 3.68
N PHE A 47 12.34 -5.32 4.16
CA PHE A 47 11.42 -4.77 5.14
C PHE A 47 12.13 -4.40 6.46
N GLU A 48 13.03 -5.26 6.95
CA GLU A 48 13.82 -4.95 8.15
C GLU A 48 14.70 -3.72 7.94
N TYR A 49 15.29 -3.60 6.77
CA TYR A 49 16.07 -2.40 6.40
C TYR A 49 15.20 -1.14 6.43
N VAL A 50 13.99 -1.23 5.89
CA VAL A 50 13.02 -0.13 5.92
C VAL A 50 12.69 0.26 7.37
N CYS A 51 12.46 -0.72 8.23
CA CYS A 51 12.17 -0.47 9.66
C CYS A 51 13.33 0.26 10.35
N GLU A 52 14.56 -0.14 10.07
CA GLU A 52 15.74 0.53 10.62
C GLU A 52 15.82 2.00 10.19
N LYS A 53 15.63 2.26 8.90
CA LYS A 53 15.68 3.62 8.37
C LYS A 53 14.57 4.51 8.92
N LEU A 54 13.39 3.98 9.08
CA LEU A 54 12.27 4.70 9.69
C LEU A 54 12.57 5.03 11.16
N ALA A 55 13.12 4.08 11.91
CA ALA A 55 13.47 4.30 13.30
C ALA A 55 14.55 5.39 13.46
N GLU A 56 15.59 5.37 12.62
CA GLU A 56 16.66 6.37 12.63
C GLU A 56 16.14 7.78 12.35
N SER A 57 15.21 7.92 11.42
CA SER A 57 14.70 9.22 10.97
C SER A 57 13.51 9.71 11.78
N LYS A 58 12.90 8.84 12.59
CA LYS A 58 11.66 9.11 13.33
C LYS A 58 10.49 9.46 12.40
N VAL A 59 10.50 8.93 11.20
CA VAL A 59 9.39 9.03 10.25
C VAL A 59 8.51 7.78 10.42
N ASN A 60 7.19 7.97 10.37
CA ASN A 60 6.22 6.89 10.55
C ASN A 60 5.48 6.60 9.26
N ILE A 61 5.14 5.34 9.04
CA ILE A 61 4.20 4.95 7.99
C ILE A 61 2.81 4.89 8.63
N ASN A 62 1.92 5.77 8.19
CA ASN A 62 0.54 5.82 8.71
C ASN A 62 -0.45 4.99 7.90
N CYS A 63 -0.12 4.68 6.64
CA CYS A 63 -0.98 3.90 5.76
C CYS A 63 -0.14 3.10 4.77
N PHE A 64 -0.50 1.83 4.57
CA PHE A 64 0.03 1.01 3.48
C PHE A 64 -0.83 1.23 2.24
N GLY A 65 -0.24 1.78 1.19
CA GLY A 65 -0.88 1.92 -0.11
C GLY A 65 -0.83 0.62 -0.89
N SER A 66 -1.53 -0.41 -0.41
CA SER A 66 -1.49 -1.74 -1.00
C SER A 66 -2.13 -1.77 -2.39
N ALA A 67 -1.82 -2.83 -3.14
CA ALA A 67 -2.43 -3.11 -4.44
C ALA A 67 -3.61 -4.07 -4.32
N ILE A 68 -4.10 -4.32 -3.11
CA ILE A 68 -5.21 -5.25 -2.87
C ILE A 68 -6.46 -4.75 -3.59
N ALA A 69 -7.06 -5.63 -4.38
CA ALA A 69 -8.26 -5.34 -5.16
C ALA A 69 -8.12 -4.15 -6.12
N ASN A 70 -6.91 -3.94 -6.68
CA ASN A 70 -6.68 -2.85 -7.61
C ASN A 70 -7.36 -3.10 -8.98
N TRP A 71 -7.23 -2.15 -9.90
CA TRP A 71 -7.88 -2.21 -11.22
C TRP A 71 -7.40 -3.35 -12.12
N SER A 72 -6.31 -4.06 -11.76
CA SER A 72 -5.86 -5.24 -12.48
C SER A 72 -6.57 -6.52 -12.00
N LYS A 73 -7.32 -6.44 -10.92
CA LYS A 73 -7.98 -7.59 -10.30
C LYS A 73 -9.44 -7.69 -10.73
N ASP A 74 -9.87 -8.89 -11.13
CA ASP A 74 -11.25 -9.19 -11.46
C ASP A 74 -11.93 -9.75 -10.18
N PRO A 75 -13.08 -9.20 -9.75
CA PRO A 75 -13.77 -9.69 -8.55
C PRO A 75 -14.26 -11.13 -8.66
N ARG A 76 -14.32 -11.68 -9.87
CA ARG A 76 -14.75 -13.06 -10.11
C ARG A 76 -13.60 -14.06 -10.14
N ASP A 77 -12.35 -13.57 -10.12
CA ASP A 77 -11.15 -14.40 -10.25
C ASP A 77 -10.71 -14.95 -8.89
N GLU A 78 -10.83 -16.26 -8.70
CA GLU A 78 -10.40 -16.92 -7.47
C GLU A 78 -8.91 -16.80 -7.23
N ALA A 79 -8.09 -16.92 -8.28
CA ALA A 79 -6.64 -16.76 -8.15
C ALA A 79 -6.29 -15.35 -7.68
N GLY A 80 -6.95 -14.34 -8.23
CA GLY A 80 -6.80 -12.95 -7.81
C GLY A 80 -7.23 -12.73 -6.36
N PHE A 81 -8.30 -13.38 -5.93
CA PHE A 81 -8.74 -13.35 -4.54
C PHE A 81 -7.68 -13.94 -3.61
N GLN A 82 -7.10 -15.08 -3.98
CA GLN A 82 -6.03 -15.71 -3.17
C GLN A 82 -4.77 -14.84 -3.10
N GLU A 83 -4.41 -14.15 -4.17
CA GLU A 83 -3.31 -13.18 -4.17
C GLU A 83 -3.59 -12.03 -3.20
N ASN A 84 -4.79 -11.47 -3.22
CA ASN A 84 -5.20 -10.41 -2.32
C ASN A 84 -5.12 -10.86 -0.87
N LEU A 85 -5.58 -12.08 -0.60
CA LEU A 85 -5.53 -12.65 0.74
C LEU A 85 -4.10 -12.87 1.21
N ALA A 86 -3.21 -13.35 0.33
CA ALA A 86 -1.80 -13.52 0.64
C ALA A 86 -1.12 -12.18 0.94
N SER A 87 -1.40 -11.14 0.16
CA SER A 87 -0.90 -9.79 0.39
C SER A 87 -1.35 -9.26 1.75
N LEU A 88 -2.62 -9.46 2.09
CA LEU A 88 -3.16 -9.04 3.38
C LEU A 88 -2.48 -9.78 4.54
N LYS A 89 -2.27 -11.08 4.41
CA LYS A 89 -1.59 -11.88 5.44
C LYS A 89 -0.13 -11.43 5.66
N ARG A 90 0.55 -10.95 4.62
CA ARG A 90 1.88 -10.37 4.77
C ARG A 90 1.83 -8.98 5.39
N ALA A 91 0.83 -8.19 5.03
CA ALA A 91 0.69 -6.80 5.48
C ALA A 91 0.42 -6.69 6.98
N ILE A 92 -0.44 -7.55 7.52
CA ILE A 92 -0.88 -7.46 8.93
C ILE A 92 0.28 -7.44 9.93
N PRO A 93 1.21 -8.42 9.93
CA PRO A 93 2.33 -8.38 10.87
C PRO A 93 3.26 -7.18 10.64
N ARG A 94 3.42 -6.75 9.39
CA ARG A 94 4.23 -5.57 9.07
C ARG A 94 3.60 -4.29 9.61
N MET A 95 2.28 -4.18 9.50
CA MET A 95 1.53 -3.05 10.07
C MET A 95 1.66 -3.02 11.59
N HIS A 96 1.56 -4.17 12.24
CA HIS A 96 1.76 -4.27 13.69
C HIS A 96 3.17 -3.85 14.08
N ARG A 97 4.17 -4.29 13.34
CA ARG A 97 5.57 -3.93 13.60
C ARG A 97 5.79 -2.42 13.54
N LEU A 98 5.16 -1.73 12.61
CA LEU A 98 5.32 -0.30 12.38
C LEU A 98 4.28 0.57 13.10
N GLY A 99 3.30 -0.04 13.74
CA GLY A 99 2.19 0.70 14.36
C GLY A 99 1.26 1.34 13.34
N THR A 100 1.26 0.85 12.10
CA THR A 100 0.42 1.37 11.02
C THR A 100 -1.01 0.87 11.18
N LYS A 101 -1.98 1.77 11.11
CA LYS A 101 -3.39 1.45 11.37
C LYS A 101 -4.24 1.32 10.12
N TYR A 102 -3.79 1.85 8.99
CA TYR A 102 -4.61 1.92 7.77
C TYR A 102 -3.93 1.19 6.61
N LEU A 103 -4.75 0.51 5.84
CA LEU A 103 -4.32 -0.17 4.62
C LEU A 103 -5.32 0.17 3.52
N ARG A 104 -4.82 0.62 2.36
CA ARG A 104 -5.67 0.94 1.22
C ARG A 104 -6.16 -0.34 0.57
N GLY A 105 -7.47 -0.46 0.39
CA GLY A 105 -8.09 -1.43 -0.50
C GLY A 105 -8.77 -0.69 -1.65
N MET A 106 -8.83 -1.29 -2.82
CA MET A 106 -9.49 -0.73 -4.00
C MET A 106 -10.72 -1.56 -4.37
N SER A 107 -11.44 -1.17 -5.43
CA SER A 107 -12.75 -1.72 -5.78
C SER A 107 -12.70 -2.69 -6.98
N PHE A 108 -11.54 -3.24 -7.30
CA PHE A 108 -11.33 -4.10 -8.46
C PHE A 108 -11.46 -3.35 -9.80
N LYS A 109 -11.30 -4.08 -10.91
CA LYS A 109 -11.52 -3.51 -12.24
C LYS A 109 -13.01 -3.53 -12.59
N ILE A 110 -13.41 -2.68 -13.49
CA ILE A 110 -14.76 -2.69 -14.04
C ILE A 110 -14.91 -3.91 -14.96
N VAL A 111 -15.94 -4.70 -14.72
CA VAL A 111 -16.29 -5.87 -15.55
C VAL A 111 -17.48 -5.48 -16.43
N LYS A 112 -17.21 -5.19 -17.70
CA LYS A 112 -18.20 -4.60 -18.63
C LYS A 112 -19.42 -5.48 -18.87
N ASP A 113 -19.25 -6.77 -18.89
CA ASP A 113 -20.33 -7.73 -19.10
C ASP A 113 -21.25 -7.90 -17.87
N VAL A 114 -20.85 -7.36 -16.73
CA VAL A 114 -21.66 -7.38 -15.50
C VAL A 114 -22.42 -6.06 -15.32
N ILE A 115 -21.92 -4.95 -15.88
CA ILE A 115 -22.57 -3.65 -15.78
C ILE A 115 -23.72 -3.60 -16.79
N THR A 116 -24.92 -3.92 -16.33
CA THR A 116 -26.13 -3.90 -17.13
C THR A 116 -27.13 -2.96 -16.49
N LYS A 117 -28.03 -2.39 -17.32
CA LYS A 117 -29.16 -1.57 -16.86
C LYS A 117 -28.77 -0.39 -15.96
N GLY A 118 -27.56 0.12 -16.11
CA GLY A 118 -27.10 1.28 -15.35
C GLY A 118 -26.78 1.03 -13.88
N VAL A 119 -26.70 -0.23 -13.45
CA VAL A 119 -26.34 -0.57 -12.07
C VAL A 119 -24.82 -0.64 -11.94
N PRO A 120 -24.21 0.13 -11.02
CA PRO A 120 -22.76 0.07 -10.81
C PRO A 120 -22.30 -1.30 -10.33
N GLN A 121 -21.10 -1.71 -10.73
CA GLN A 121 -20.53 -3.01 -10.37
C GLN A 121 -20.52 -3.23 -8.85
N THR A 122 -20.20 -2.20 -8.09
CA THR A 122 -20.12 -2.26 -6.63
C THR A 122 -21.44 -2.62 -5.95
N LEU A 123 -22.56 -2.44 -6.65
CA LEU A 123 -23.91 -2.76 -6.14
C LEU A 123 -24.39 -4.13 -6.63
N GLN A 124 -23.60 -4.84 -7.42
CA GLN A 124 -23.96 -6.14 -7.99
C GLN A 124 -23.30 -7.33 -7.28
N THR A 125 -22.51 -7.11 -6.27
CA THR A 125 -21.80 -8.16 -5.54
C THR A 125 -22.60 -8.75 -4.40
#